data_aeb5047626aae9908a6159ed22f15410
#
_entry.id   aeb5047626aae9908a6159ed22f15410
#
_cell.length_a   1.000
_cell.length_b   1.000
_cell.length_c   1.000
_cell.angle_alpha   90.00
_cell.angle_beta   90.00
_cell.angle_gamma   90.00
#
_symmetry.space_group_name_H-M   'P 1'
#
loop_
_entity.id
_entity.type
_entity.pdbx_description
1 polymer ?
#
loop_
_entity_poly.entity_id
_entity_poly.type
_entity_poly.pdbx_seq_one_letter_code
_entity_poly.pdbx_strand_id
1 'polypeptide(L)'
;MLFRSKASAGARGLIFGAFGYEPDHPEFNILRDEFLNNYERAICVNTRLFEGMSELLVQLESHQIAWGIVTNKLERFTFPLMEQLQLANRSFATIGGDTVGVSKPHPAPVLKAAEICQLDPSECLYVGDDQRDIEAGQAAGMATVAAAYGYCGSDLPIEQWGADFIIHTPKDLIPIVFGS
;
A
#
# COMPACT_ATOMS: atom_id res chain seq x y z
N MET A 1 -8.24 -1.32 20.30
CA MET A 1 -7.77 -1.81 19.00
C MET A 1 -6.29 -1.45 18.86
N LEU A 2 -5.45 -2.13 19.64
CA LEU A 2 -4.04 -1.71 19.87
C LEU A 2 -3.07 -1.90 18.69
N PHE A 3 -3.41 -2.72 17.68
CA PHE A 3 -2.42 -3.13 16.67
C PHE A 3 -2.72 -2.64 15.25
N ARG A 4 -3.89 -2.06 14.97
CA ARG A 4 -4.25 -1.66 13.60
C ARG A 4 -3.28 -0.62 13.04
N SER A 5 -3.01 0.45 13.77
CA SER A 5 -2.04 1.49 13.37
C SER A 5 -0.59 1.02 13.29
N LYS A 6 -0.25 -0.10 13.96
CA LYS A 6 1.09 -0.69 13.91
C LYS A 6 1.29 -1.62 12.70
N ALA A 7 0.22 -2.03 12.02
CA ALA A 7 0.30 -2.92 10.85
C ALA A 7 1.08 -2.28 9.69
N SER A 8 0.97 -0.98 9.49
CA SER A 8 1.75 -0.24 8.47
C SER A 8 3.26 -0.28 8.70
N ALA A 9 3.72 -0.48 9.93
CA ALA A 9 5.13 -0.68 10.27
C ALA A 9 5.59 -2.14 10.14
N GLY A 10 4.73 -3.04 9.62
CA GLY A 10 5.03 -4.45 9.37
C GLY A 10 5.38 -5.24 10.64
N ALA A 11 6.18 -6.31 10.48
CA ALA A 11 6.58 -7.17 11.58
C ALA A 11 7.28 -6.42 12.72
N ARG A 12 8.11 -5.40 12.38
CA ARG A 12 8.79 -4.57 13.40
C ARG A 12 7.78 -3.85 14.30
N GLY A 13 6.82 -3.15 13.70
CA GLY A 13 5.82 -2.42 14.47
C GLY A 13 4.92 -3.32 15.31
N LEU A 14 4.58 -4.49 14.80
CA LEU A 14 3.76 -5.47 15.52
C LEU A 14 4.51 -6.11 16.69
N ILE A 15 5.79 -6.48 16.51
CA ILE A 15 6.63 -7.02 17.58
C ILE A 15 6.87 -5.97 18.66
N PHE A 16 7.20 -4.74 18.28
CA PHE A 16 7.32 -3.66 19.24
C PHE A 16 6.03 -3.42 20.01
N GLY A 17 4.89 -3.40 19.33
CA GLY A 17 3.58 -3.21 19.95
C GLY A 17 3.17 -4.35 20.90
N ALA A 18 3.61 -5.58 20.64
CA ALA A 18 3.26 -6.77 21.45
C ALA A 18 4.21 -7.01 22.62
N PHE A 19 5.53 -6.80 22.40
CA PHE A 19 6.57 -7.22 23.33
C PHE A 19 7.47 -6.06 23.79
N GLY A 20 7.40 -4.88 23.14
CA GLY A 20 8.30 -3.77 23.39
C GLY A 20 9.72 -3.98 22.85
N TYR A 21 9.94 -4.98 21.98
CA TYR A 21 11.26 -5.34 21.50
C TYR A 21 11.61 -4.56 20.24
N GLU A 22 12.75 -3.87 20.29
CA GLU A 22 13.39 -3.23 19.13
C GLU A 22 14.30 -4.22 18.38
N PRO A 23 14.77 -3.92 17.16
CA PRO A 23 15.59 -4.82 16.34
C PRO A 23 16.90 -5.30 16.96
N ASP A 24 17.44 -4.59 17.94
CA ASP A 24 18.64 -4.95 18.72
C ASP A 24 18.37 -5.94 19.84
N HIS A 25 17.09 -6.19 20.19
CA HIS A 25 16.74 -7.16 21.22
C HIS A 25 17.09 -8.59 20.77
N PRO A 26 17.72 -9.43 21.65
CA PRO A 26 18.17 -10.79 21.27
C PRO A 26 17.08 -11.68 20.65
N GLU A 27 15.83 -11.57 21.13
CA GLU A 27 14.70 -12.37 20.65
C GLU A 27 14.00 -11.78 19.44
N PHE A 28 14.32 -10.54 19.03
CA PHE A 28 13.59 -9.85 17.94
C PHE A 28 13.60 -10.65 16.63
N ASN A 29 14.76 -11.14 16.21
CA ASN A 29 14.88 -11.89 14.97
C ASN A 29 14.11 -13.21 14.99
N ILE A 30 14.10 -13.91 16.13
CA ILE A 30 13.36 -15.15 16.30
C ILE A 30 11.87 -14.91 16.15
N LEU A 31 11.33 -13.90 16.85
CA LEU A 31 9.91 -13.54 16.80
C LEU A 31 9.50 -13.03 15.42
N ARG A 32 10.37 -12.22 14.77
CA ARG A 32 10.13 -11.74 13.41
C ARG A 32 10.02 -12.90 12.42
N ASP A 33 10.95 -13.84 12.48
CA ASP A 33 10.99 -14.95 11.54
C ASP A 33 9.81 -15.91 11.77
N GLU A 34 9.42 -16.16 13.04
CA GLU A 34 8.22 -16.91 13.38
C GLU A 34 6.96 -16.21 12.88
N PHE A 35 6.83 -14.90 13.13
CA PHE A 35 5.71 -14.09 12.63
C PHE A 35 5.59 -14.15 11.11
N LEU A 36 6.70 -13.95 10.39
CA LEU A 36 6.70 -13.96 8.93
C LEU A 36 6.36 -15.35 8.36
N ASN A 37 6.86 -16.41 8.97
CA ASN A 37 6.55 -17.79 8.58
C ASN A 37 5.05 -18.10 8.80
N ASN A 38 4.48 -17.67 9.92
CA ASN A 38 3.05 -17.85 10.21
C ASN A 38 2.20 -17.02 9.26
N TYR A 39 2.61 -15.78 8.96
CA TYR A 39 1.93 -14.92 8.00
C TYR A 39 1.93 -15.55 6.59
N GLU A 40 3.06 -16.09 6.12
CA GLU A 40 3.18 -16.74 4.82
C GLU A 40 2.23 -17.94 4.68
N ARG A 41 2.11 -18.77 5.73
CA ARG A 41 1.19 -19.93 5.75
C ARG A 41 -0.28 -19.54 5.72
N ALA A 42 -0.63 -18.33 6.16
CA ALA A 42 -2.00 -17.87 6.33
C ALA A 42 -2.25 -16.49 5.64
N ILE A 43 -1.60 -16.26 4.49
CA ILE A 43 -1.46 -14.93 3.89
C ILE A 43 -2.79 -14.27 3.53
N CYS A 44 -3.84 -15.03 3.22
CA CYS A 44 -5.13 -14.52 2.75
C CYS A 44 -6.35 -15.14 3.46
N VAL A 45 -6.20 -15.75 4.65
CA VAL A 45 -7.31 -16.42 5.35
C VAL A 45 -8.47 -15.45 5.64
N ASN A 46 -8.16 -14.25 6.12
CA ASN A 46 -9.15 -13.20 6.43
C ASN A 46 -8.92 -11.91 5.65
N THR A 47 -7.95 -11.87 4.75
CA THR A 47 -7.65 -10.69 3.95
C THR A 47 -8.69 -10.53 2.84
N ARG A 48 -9.23 -9.34 2.72
CA ARG A 48 -10.20 -8.96 1.69
C ARG A 48 -10.02 -7.50 1.32
N LEU A 49 -10.52 -7.12 0.18
CA LEU A 49 -10.58 -5.72 -0.25
C LEU A 49 -11.46 -4.91 0.69
N PHE A 50 -11.19 -3.63 0.84
CA PHE A 50 -12.10 -2.71 1.50
C PHE A 50 -13.43 -2.65 0.74
N GLU A 51 -14.51 -2.38 1.47
CA GLU A 51 -15.85 -2.25 0.89
C GLU A 51 -15.86 -1.18 -0.20
N GLY A 52 -16.43 -1.50 -1.38
CA GLY A 52 -16.46 -0.64 -2.55
C GLY A 52 -15.20 -0.66 -3.43
N MET A 53 -14.10 -1.30 -2.98
CA MET A 53 -12.86 -1.35 -3.78
C MET A 53 -13.02 -2.23 -5.02
N SER A 54 -13.73 -3.35 -4.93
CA SER A 54 -13.94 -4.24 -6.06
C SER A 54 -14.71 -3.54 -7.19
N GLU A 55 -15.74 -2.81 -6.82
CA GLU A 55 -16.57 -2.02 -7.73
C GLU A 55 -15.78 -0.88 -8.39
N LEU A 56 -14.94 -0.21 -7.61
CA LEU A 56 -14.05 0.83 -8.14
C LEU A 56 -13.09 0.26 -9.18
N LEU A 57 -12.43 -0.87 -8.90
CA LEU A 57 -11.50 -1.50 -9.85
C LEU A 57 -12.21 -1.90 -11.15
N VAL A 58 -13.43 -2.44 -11.07
CA VAL A 58 -14.24 -2.76 -12.25
C VAL A 58 -14.57 -1.50 -13.07
N GLN A 59 -14.88 -0.39 -12.41
CA GLN A 59 -15.13 0.88 -13.10
C GLN A 59 -13.88 1.40 -13.81
N LEU A 60 -12.71 1.40 -13.15
CA LEU A 60 -11.45 1.80 -13.78
C LEU A 60 -11.17 0.96 -15.03
N GLU A 61 -11.29 -0.36 -14.92
CA GLU A 61 -11.06 -1.31 -16.02
C GLU A 61 -12.03 -1.10 -17.19
N SER A 62 -13.31 -0.86 -16.90
CA SER A 62 -14.33 -0.60 -17.93
C SER A 62 -14.08 0.68 -18.74
N HIS A 63 -13.38 1.64 -18.13
CA HIS A 63 -12.97 2.89 -18.78
C HIS A 63 -11.50 2.85 -19.26
N GLN A 64 -10.89 1.66 -19.28
CA GLN A 64 -9.52 1.45 -19.74
C GLN A 64 -8.47 2.26 -18.95
N ILE A 65 -8.75 2.56 -17.68
CA ILE A 65 -7.80 3.19 -16.77
C ILE A 65 -6.96 2.09 -16.14
N ALA A 66 -5.65 2.13 -16.43
CA ALA A 66 -4.69 1.21 -15.84
C ALA A 66 -4.54 1.47 -14.34
N TRP A 67 -4.41 0.39 -13.56
CA TRP A 67 -4.09 0.48 -12.15
C TRP A 67 -3.01 -0.53 -11.76
N GLY A 68 -2.27 -0.22 -10.71
CA GLY A 68 -1.20 -1.05 -10.18
C GLY A 68 -1.12 -1.00 -8.67
N ILE A 69 -0.26 -1.84 -8.10
CA ILE A 69 0.00 -1.92 -6.66
C ILE A 69 1.48 -1.66 -6.40
N VAL A 70 1.75 -0.72 -5.48
CA VAL A 70 3.09 -0.44 -4.96
C VAL A 70 3.05 -0.56 -3.43
N THR A 71 3.82 -1.49 -2.88
CA THR A 71 3.79 -1.81 -1.46
C THR A 71 5.19 -1.97 -0.87
N ASN A 72 5.36 -1.63 0.43
CA ASN A 72 6.57 -1.97 1.17
C ASN A 72 6.61 -3.44 1.65
N LYS A 73 5.55 -4.20 1.37
CA LYS A 73 5.51 -5.65 1.61
C LYS A 73 6.45 -6.35 0.62
N LEU A 74 7.28 -7.29 1.10
CA LEU A 74 8.20 -8.05 0.25
C LEU A 74 7.46 -8.83 -0.84
N GLU A 75 8.09 -9.02 -1.99
CA GLU A 75 7.53 -9.74 -3.15
C GLU A 75 7.03 -11.14 -2.78
N ARG A 76 7.78 -11.87 -1.95
CA ARG A 76 7.40 -13.22 -1.50
C ARG A 76 6.02 -13.30 -0.82
N PHE A 77 5.53 -12.17 -0.28
CA PHE A 77 4.20 -12.06 0.31
C PHE A 77 3.23 -11.35 -0.63
N THR A 78 3.71 -10.39 -1.42
CA THR A 78 2.89 -9.57 -2.30
C THR A 78 2.27 -10.41 -3.42
N PHE A 79 3.07 -11.17 -4.15
CA PHE A 79 2.58 -11.94 -5.30
C PHE A 79 1.58 -13.04 -4.90
N PRO A 80 1.83 -13.91 -3.90
CA PRO A 80 0.84 -14.89 -3.48
C PRO A 80 -0.47 -14.26 -2.95
N LEU A 81 -0.38 -13.10 -2.30
CA LEU A 81 -1.55 -12.37 -1.85
C LEU A 81 -2.37 -11.85 -3.03
N MET A 82 -1.71 -11.27 -4.05
CA MET A 82 -2.36 -10.80 -5.27
C MET A 82 -3.10 -11.93 -6.02
N GLU A 83 -2.49 -13.11 -6.08
CA GLU A 83 -3.12 -14.29 -6.68
C GLU A 83 -4.38 -14.71 -5.92
N GLN A 84 -4.29 -14.82 -4.58
CA GLN A 84 -5.42 -15.24 -3.76
C GLN A 84 -6.56 -14.21 -3.74
N LEU A 85 -6.25 -12.92 -3.87
CA LEU A 85 -7.24 -11.85 -4.04
C LEU A 85 -7.77 -11.74 -5.49
N GLN A 86 -7.28 -12.55 -6.42
CA GLN A 86 -7.62 -12.53 -7.85
C GLN A 86 -7.30 -11.17 -8.53
N LEU A 87 -6.25 -10.51 -8.07
CA LEU A 87 -5.80 -9.22 -8.59
C LEU A 87 -4.58 -9.32 -9.50
N ALA A 88 -3.84 -10.44 -9.48
CA ALA A 88 -2.57 -10.60 -10.18
C ALA A 88 -2.68 -10.36 -11.71
N ASN A 89 -3.74 -10.85 -12.34
CA ASN A 89 -3.98 -10.70 -13.78
C ASN A 89 -4.74 -9.41 -14.16
N ARG A 90 -5.09 -8.59 -13.17
CA ARG A 90 -5.83 -7.33 -13.36
C ARG A 90 -4.93 -6.11 -13.17
N SER A 91 -3.92 -6.23 -12.30
CA SER A 91 -2.93 -5.18 -12.03
C SER A 91 -1.94 -5.06 -13.19
N PHE A 92 -1.75 -3.88 -13.75
CA PHE A 92 -0.76 -3.60 -14.78
C PHE A 92 0.68 -3.58 -14.24
N ALA A 93 0.85 -3.19 -12.98
CA ALA A 93 2.13 -3.20 -12.30
C ALA A 93 1.96 -3.63 -10.84
N THR A 94 2.82 -4.53 -10.37
CA THR A 94 2.87 -4.93 -8.96
C THR A 94 4.33 -4.81 -8.48
N ILE A 95 4.57 -3.86 -7.58
CA ILE A 95 5.89 -3.54 -7.03
C ILE A 95 5.90 -3.89 -5.54
N GLY A 96 6.75 -4.84 -5.17
CA GLY A 96 7.01 -5.20 -3.78
C GLY A 96 8.07 -4.30 -3.14
N GLY A 97 8.25 -4.43 -1.83
CA GLY A 97 9.19 -3.62 -1.07
C GLY A 97 10.66 -3.84 -1.38
N ASP A 98 10.99 -4.95 -2.02
CA ASP A 98 12.33 -5.37 -2.44
C ASP A 98 12.55 -5.35 -3.95
N THR A 99 11.53 -5.02 -4.77
CA THR A 99 11.61 -5.00 -6.24
C THR A 99 12.70 -4.06 -6.77
N VAL A 100 12.85 -2.88 -6.19
CA VAL A 100 13.78 -1.84 -6.67
C VAL A 100 14.92 -1.53 -5.67
N GLY A 101 15.06 -2.34 -4.62
CA GLY A 101 16.10 -2.20 -3.61
C GLY A 101 15.92 -1.06 -2.62
N VAL A 102 14.92 -0.20 -2.79
CA VAL A 102 14.50 0.86 -1.86
C VAL A 102 12.98 0.86 -1.74
N SER A 103 12.46 1.30 -0.59
CA SER A 103 11.03 1.30 -0.30
C SER A 103 10.50 2.71 -0.08
N LYS A 104 9.17 2.88 -0.13
CA LYS A 104 8.53 4.17 0.20
C LYS A 104 8.93 4.62 1.62
N PRO A 105 9.28 5.91 1.81
CA PRO A 105 8.88 7.08 1.02
C PRO A 105 9.76 7.42 -0.20
N HIS A 106 10.77 6.60 -0.54
CA HIS A 106 11.54 6.86 -1.76
C HIS A 106 10.65 6.71 -3.01
N PRO A 107 10.75 7.62 -4.03
CA PRO A 107 9.86 7.59 -5.20
C PRO A 107 10.10 6.43 -6.17
N ALA A 108 11.28 5.78 -6.13
CA ALA A 108 11.66 4.76 -7.12
C ALA A 108 10.64 3.62 -7.29
N PRO A 109 9.99 3.06 -6.24
CA PRO A 109 8.96 2.04 -6.44
C PRO A 109 7.75 2.55 -7.22
N VAL A 110 7.34 3.79 -6.96
CA VAL A 110 6.20 4.43 -7.62
C VAL A 110 6.51 4.76 -9.07
N LEU A 111 7.70 5.32 -9.32
CA LEU A 111 8.22 5.57 -10.67
C LEU A 111 8.37 4.28 -11.48
N LYS A 112 8.79 3.18 -10.85
CA LYS A 112 8.90 1.87 -11.51
C LYS A 112 7.53 1.35 -11.96
N ALA A 113 6.48 1.57 -11.19
CA ALA A 113 5.13 1.22 -11.60
C ALA A 113 4.67 2.03 -12.83
N ALA A 114 4.91 3.35 -12.85
CA ALA A 114 4.59 4.20 -13.99
C ALA A 114 5.38 3.80 -15.25
N GLU A 115 6.68 3.47 -15.10
CA GLU A 115 7.52 2.96 -16.19
C GLU A 115 6.95 1.68 -16.83
N ILE A 116 6.53 0.71 -15.99
CA ILE A 116 5.92 -0.54 -16.46
C ILE A 116 4.63 -0.27 -17.23
N CYS A 117 3.81 0.67 -16.75
CA CYS A 117 2.58 1.10 -17.41
C CYS A 117 2.83 1.99 -18.63
N GLN A 118 4.07 2.44 -18.89
CA GLN A 118 4.45 3.38 -19.95
C GLN A 118 3.69 4.72 -19.85
N LEU A 119 3.48 5.20 -18.62
CA LEU A 119 2.78 6.45 -18.33
C LEU A 119 3.74 7.51 -17.79
N ASP A 120 3.47 8.78 -18.11
CA ASP A 120 4.14 9.90 -17.45
C ASP A 120 3.65 9.99 -15.99
N PRO A 121 4.55 10.12 -14.99
CA PRO A 121 4.13 10.28 -13.60
C PRO A 121 3.13 11.42 -13.36
N SER A 122 3.20 12.52 -14.13
CA SER A 122 2.26 13.64 -14.02
C SER A 122 0.83 13.29 -14.45
N GLU A 123 0.63 12.20 -15.18
CA GLU A 123 -0.67 11.66 -15.59
C GLU A 123 -1.19 10.58 -14.62
N CYS A 124 -0.42 10.28 -13.57
CA CYS A 124 -0.74 9.23 -12.61
C CYS A 124 -1.27 9.82 -11.30
N LEU A 125 -2.14 9.05 -10.67
CA LEU A 125 -2.66 9.34 -9.33
C LEU A 125 -2.16 8.27 -8.36
N TYR A 126 -1.51 8.66 -7.27
CA TYR A 126 -1.04 7.73 -6.26
C TYR A 126 -1.94 7.77 -5.02
N VAL A 127 -2.55 6.62 -4.70
CA VAL A 127 -3.49 6.48 -3.57
C VAL A 127 -2.83 5.66 -2.47
N GLY A 128 -2.79 6.17 -1.24
CA GLY A 128 -2.20 5.46 -0.12
C GLY A 128 -2.80 5.81 1.23
N ASP A 129 -2.58 4.96 2.22
CA ASP A 129 -3.11 5.09 3.58
C ASP A 129 -2.02 5.33 4.64
N ASP A 130 -0.83 5.70 4.19
CA ASP A 130 0.32 5.99 5.05
C ASP A 130 1.03 7.27 4.53
N GLN A 131 1.57 8.07 5.45
CA GLN A 131 2.29 9.30 5.08
C GLN A 131 3.39 9.04 4.05
N ARG A 132 4.09 7.90 4.16
CA ARG A 132 5.15 7.48 3.22
C ARG A 132 4.64 7.30 1.78
N ASP A 133 3.35 7.01 1.62
CA ASP A 133 2.71 6.89 0.31
C ASP A 133 2.60 8.26 -0.36
N ILE A 134 2.14 9.24 0.41
CA ILE A 134 1.99 10.61 -0.06
C ILE A 134 3.35 11.22 -0.40
N GLU A 135 4.34 11.05 0.49
CA GLU A 135 5.72 11.52 0.25
C GLU A 135 6.31 10.88 -1.02
N ALA A 136 6.11 9.57 -1.23
CA ALA A 136 6.62 8.87 -2.42
C ALA A 136 5.93 9.34 -3.71
N GLY A 137 4.60 9.52 -3.70
CA GLY A 137 3.82 10.02 -4.82
C GLY A 137 4.23 11.45 -5.22
N GLN A 138 4.32 12.35 -4.24
CA GLN A 138 4.78 13.72 -4.45
C GLN A 138 6.21 13.78 -5.01
N ALA A 139 7.13 13.00 -4.41
CA ALA A 139 8.51 12.94 -4.89
C ALA A 139 8.63 12.33 -6.31
N ALA A 140 7.64 11.53 -6.74
CA ALA A 140 7.52 11.00 -8.09
C ALA A 140 6.86 11.99 -9.07
N GLY A 141 6.32 13.11 -8.62
CA GLY A 141 5.59 14.08 -9.45
C GLY A 141 4.16 13.66 -9.79
N MET A 142 3.57 12.74 -9.01
CA MET A 142 2.19 12.29 -9.16
C MET A 142 1.23 13.14 -8.30
N ALA A 143 -0.01 13.27 -8.72
CA ALA A 143 -1.07 13.70 -7.83
C ALA A 143 -1.33 12.63 -6.74
N THR A 144 -1.66 13.06 -5.51
CA THR A 144 -1.71 12.19 -4.35
C THR A 144 -3.08 12.19 -3.67
N VAL A 145 -3.51 11.00 -3.23
CA VAL A 145 -4.77 10.81 -2.52
C VAL A 145 -4.51 10.04 -1.22
N ALA A 146 -4.86 10.64 -0.10
CA ALA A 146 -4.81 9.99 1.20
C ALA A 146 -6.11 9.23 1.48
N ALA A 147 -6.00 7.92 1.70
CA ALA A 147 -7.13 7.01 1.93
C ALA A 147 -7.43 6.87 3.42
N ALA A 148 -8.32 7.72 3.96
CA ALA A 148 -8.67 7.76 5.38
C ALA A 148 -9.39 6.50 5.89
N TYR A 149 -9.91 5.65 5.00
CA TYR A 149 -10.49 4.34 5.36
C TYR A 149 -9.43 3.27 5.65
N GLY A 150 -8.16 3.53 5.34
CA GLY A 150 -7.05 2.61 5.52
C GLY A 150 -6.57 2.46 6.97
N TYR A 151 -5.32 2.09 7.14
CA TYR A 151 -4.73 1.85 8.46
C TYR A 151 -4.20 3.14 9.13
N CYS A 152 -3.86 4.16 8.35
CA CYS A 152 -3.39 5.49 8.78
C CYS A 152 -2.32 5.38 9.86
N GLY A 153 -1.21 4.70 9.53
CA GLY A 153 -0.17 4.30 10.48
C GLY A 153 0.78 5.41 10.97
N SER A 154 0.61 6.66 10.53
CA SER A 154 1.40 7.81 10.97
C SER A 154 0.88 8.39 12.30
N ASP A 155 1.80 8.99 13.07
CA ASP A 155 1.43 9.77 14.27
C ASP A 155 0.88 11.16 13.89
N LEU A 156 1.08 11.62 12.63
CA LEU A 156 0.50 12.86 12.10
C LEU A 156 -0.94 12.64 11.64
N PRO A 157 -1.87 13.58 11.93
CA PRO A 157 -3.20 13.58 11.33
C PRO A 157 -3.13 13.56 9.81
N ILE A 158 -4.06 12.84 9.17
CA ILE A 158 -4.06 12.61 7.71
C ILE A 158 -4.12 13.94 6.92
N GLU A 159 -4.77 14.97 7.47
CA GLU A 159 -4.88 16.32 6.90
C GLU A 159 -3.52 17.04 6.83
N GLN A 160 -2.53 16.57 7.59
CA GLN A 160 -1.18 17.14 7.63
C GLN A 160 -0.17 16.40 6.74
N TRP A 161 -0.59 15.34 6.04
CA TRP A 161 0.30 14.61 5.11
C TRP A 161 0.58 15.38 3.83
N GLY A 162 -0.22 16.44 3.54
CA GLY A 162 -0.04 17.26 2.35
C GLY A 162 -0.54 16.62 1.05
N ALA A 163 -1.40 15.60 1.12
CA ALA A 163 -2.03 15.00 -0.05
C ALA A 163 -2.92 16.01 -0.78
N ASP A 164 -3.01 15.89 -2.11
CA ASP A 164 -3.89 16.75 -2.93
C ASP A 164 -5.35 16.50 -2.63
N PHE A 165 -5.70 15.24 -2.28
CA PHE A 165 -7.06 14.85 -1.93
C PHE A 165 -7.07 13.92 -0.71
N ILE A 166 -8.18 13.93 0.04
CA ILE A 166 -8.46 12.96 1.11
C ILE A 166 -9.80 12.29 0.78
N ILE A 167 -9.82 10.95 0.82
CA ILE A 167 -11.03 10.16 0.57
C ILE A 167 -11.35 9.27 1.77
N HIS A 168 -12.65 9.11 2.08
CA HIS A 168 -13.13 8.33 3.21
C HIS A 168 -13.69 6.97 2.81
N THR A 169 -13.93 6.77 1.52
CA THR A 169 -14.33 5.50 0.91
C THR A 169 -13.66 5.32 -0.44
N PRO A 170 -13.50 4.09 -0.96
CA PRO A 170 -12.99 3.88 -2.32
C PRO A 170 -13.80 4.60 -3.40
N LYS A 171 -15.11 4.76 -3.20
CA LYS A 171 -16.02 5.43 -4.17
C LYS A 171 -15.73 6.92 -4.32
N ASP A 172 -15.14 7.56 -3.32
CA ASP A 172 -14.80 8.98 -3.38
C ASP A 172 -13.69 9.26 -4.42
N LEU A 173 -13.00 8.21 -4.89
CA LEU A 173 -12.02 8.32 -5.97
C LEU A 173 -12.68 8.57 -7.33
N ILE A 174 -13.94 8.15 -7.53
CA ILE A 174 -14.64 8.22 -8.81
C ILE A 174 -14.69 9.66 -9.36
N PRO A 175 -15.17 10.68 -8.63
CA PRO A 175 -15.19 12.04 -9.13
C PRO A 175 -13.80 12.65 -9.35
N ILE A 176 -12.78 12.18 -8.63
CA ILE A 176 -11.40 12.64 -8.82
C ILE A 176 -10.84 12.15 -10.16
N VAL A 177 -11.13 10.88 -10.50
CA VAL A 177 -10.61 10.25 -11.72
C VAL A 177 -11.40 10.62 -12.97
N PHE A 178 -12.73 10.70 -12.86
CA PHE A 178 -13.59 10.88 -14.04
C PHE A 178 -14.07 12.32 -14.25
N GLY A 179 -13.86 13.21 -13.27
CA GLY A 179 -14.45 14.53 -13.26
C GLY A 179 -15.96 14.46 -13.04
N SER A 180 -16.52 15.26 -12.18
CA SER A 180 -17.97 15.40 -11.98
C SER A 180 -18.58 16.37 -13.00
#